data_9a139675c41c9b505959bb4b04a8d277
#
_entry.id   9a139675c41c9b505959bb4b04a8d277
#
_cell.length_a   1.000
_cell.length_b   1.000
_cell.length_c   1.000
_cell.angle_alpha   90.00
_cell.angle_beta   90.00
_cell.angle_gamma   90.00
#
_symmetry.space_group_name_H-M   'P 1'
#
loop_
_entity.id
_entity.type
_entity.pdbx_description
1 polymer ?
#
loop_
_entity_poly.entity_id
_entity_poly.type
_entity_poly.pdbx_seq_one_letter_code
_entity_poly.pdbx_strand_id
1 'polypeptide(L)'
;MIPDTDKAYIAGLFDGEGSIHIRRGIEKKKKHKGKPGYRYSNSLRLSMEITMTDRSVLMWVHETLGVGTLAPKKVKGKRVDGTPYLKQYRWRCTFQDAYYVCALIWPWAHTKLPKIQRVIEHYTNVALKDNVISMEEYKMVRKDVR
;
A
#
# COMPACT_ATOMS: atom_id res chain seq x y z
N MET A 1 10.43 -3.87 17.07
CA MET A 1 10.93 -3.10 15.90
C MET A 1 11.21 -4.07 14.76
N ILE A 2 10.79 -3.71 13.55
CA ILE A 2 11.01 -4.55 12.37
C ILE A 2 12.46 -4.42 11.92
N PRO A 3 13.21 -5.54 11.79
CA PRO A 3 14.58 -5.50 11.31
C PRO A 3 14.70 -4.97 9.88
N ASP A 4 15.81 -4.31 9.56
CA ASP A 4 16.06 -3.78 8.22
C ASP A 4 16.11 -4.88 7.14
N THR A 5 16.58 -6.08 7.51
CA THR A 5 16.55 -7.23 6.61
C THR A 5 15.14 -7.64 6.21
N ASP A 6 14.19 -7.59 7.14
CA ASP A 6 12.79 -7.89 6.87
C ASP A 6 12.15 -6.80 6.01
N LYS A 7 12.43 -5.54 6.30
CA LYS A 7 11.98 -4.42 5.47
C LYS A 7 12.49 -4.53 4.04
N ALA A 8 13.78 -4.85 3.88
CA ALA A 8 14.39 -5.03 2.57
C ALA A 8 13.78 -6.21 1.79
N TYR A 9 13.52 -7.31 2.47
CA TYR A 9 12.84 -8.46 1.87
C TYR A 9 11.43 -8.10 1.38
N ILE A 10 10.66 -7.43 2.23
CA ILE A 10 9.29 -7.00 1.89
C ILE A 10 9.33 -5.99 0.72
N ALA A 11 10.29 -5.07 0.72
CA ALA A 11 10.47 -4.13 -0.39
C ALA A 11 10.74 -4.86 -1.72
N GLY A 12 11.63 -5.85 -1.73
CA GLY A 12 11.92 -6.65 -2.91
C GLY A 12 10.72 -7.49 -3.37
N LEU A 13 10.03 -8.10 -2.43
CA LEU A 13 8.79 -8.85 -2.71
C LEU A 13 7.73 -7.94 -3.31
N PHE A 14 7.56 -6.75 -2.76
CA PHE A 14 6.62 -5.77 -3.27
C PHE A 14 7.01 -5.23 -4.65
N ASP A 15 8.29 -5.02 -4.90
CA ASP A 15 8.78 -4.64 -6.23
C ASP A 15 8.42 -5.67 -7.30
N GLY A 16 8.47 -6.96 -6.97
CA GLY A 16 8.19 -8.05 -7.90
C GLY A 16 6.70 -8.39 -8.02
N GLU A 17 6.01 -8.50 -6.92
CA GLU A 17 4.66 -9.07 -6.84
C GLU A 17 3.59 -8.08 -6.37
N GLY A 18 4.00 -6.90 -5.90
CA GLY A 18 3.09 -5.92 -5.34
C GLY A 18 2.50 -4.96 -6.36
N SER A 19 1.43 -4.30 -5.97
CA SER A 19 0.85 -3.18 -6.71
C SER A 19 0.35 -2.09 -5.77
N ILE A 20 0.44 -0.85 -6.25
CA ILE A 20 -0.11 0.33 -5.58
C ILE A 20 -1.15 0.95 -6.51
N HIS A 21 -2.35 1.13 -5.99
CA HIS A 21 -3.44 1.82 -6.67
C HIS A 21 -3.66 3.18 -6.02
N ILE A 22 -3.39 4.24 -6.77
CA ILE A 22 -3.63 5.61 -6.36
C ILE A 22 -4.69 6.18 -7.29
N ARG A 23 -5.85 6.52 -6.74
CA ARG A 23 -6.97 7.06 -7.50
C ARG A 23 -7.46 8.34 -6.86
N ARG A 24 -7.48 9.41 -7.63
CA ARG A 24 -8.21 10.63 -7.26
C ARG A 24 -9.59 10.57 -7.90
N GLY A 25 -10.62 10.88 -7.13
CA GLY A 25 -11.98 10.90 -7.62
C GLY A 25 -12.86 11.82 -6.81
N ILE A 26 -13.98 12.20 -7.42
CA ILE A 26 -15.04 12.93 -6.71
C ILE A 26 -15.89 11.89 -6.00
N GLU A 27 -15.90 11.94 -4.67
CA GLU A 27 -16.67 11.04 -3.85
C GLU A 27 -17.99 11.70 -3.48
N LYS A 28 -19.11 10.98 -3.74
CA LYS A 28 -20.45 11.40 -3.41
C LYS A 28 -20.77 10.92 -1.98
N LYS A 29 -20.94 11.85 -1.07
CA LYS A 29 -21.25 11.56 0.33
C LYS A 29 -22.62 12.14 0.70
N LYS A 30 -23.38 11.47 1.56
CA LYS A 30 -24.59 12.04 2.15
C LYS A 30 -24.27 13.32 2.89
N LYS A 31 -25.11 14.36 2.72
CA LYS A 31 -25.03 15.56 3.54
C LYS A 31 -25.33 15.23 5.01
N HIS A 32 -24.94 16.13 5.91
CA HIS A 32 -25.19 15.96 7.34
C HIS A 32 -26.67 15.71 7.67
N LYS A 33 -26.89 15.03 8.78
CA LYS A 33 -28.22 14.75 9.37
C LYS A 33 -29.17 15.94 9.22
N GLY A 34 -30.34 15.70 8.60
CA GLY A 34 -31.38 16.70 8.43
C GLY A 34 -31.31 17.55 7.16
N LYS A 35 -30.26 17.42 6.33
CA LYS A 35 -30.16 18.11 5.05
C LYS A 35 -30.33 17.13 3.88
N PRO A 36 -31.31 17.37 2.95
CA PRO A 36 -31.46 16.50 1.79
C PRO A 36 -30.30 16.67 0.80
N GLY A 37 -29.98 15.58 0.08
CA GLY A 37 -29.02 15.57 -1.01
C GLY A 37 -27.65 15.04 -0.63
N TYR A 38 -26.68 15.24 -1.54
CA TYR A 38 -25.32 14.72 -1.44
C TYR A 38 -24.30 15.84 -1.58
N ARG A 39 -23.19 15.69 -0.88
CA ARG A 39 -22.00 16.52 -1.06
C ARG A 39 -20.97 15.75 -1.88
N TYR A 40 -20.13 16.46 -2.62
CA TYR A 40 -19.01 15.90 -3.36
C TYR A 40 -17.71 16.30 -2.66
N SER A 41 -16.79 15.35 -2.53
CA SER A 41 -15.45 15.63 -2.01
C SER A 41 -14.40 14.98 -2.90
N ASN A 42 -13.32 15.72 -3.18
CA ASN A 42 -12.12 15.13 -3.76
C ASN A 42 -11.46 14.25 -2.69
N SER A 43 -11.35 12.95 -2.98
CA SER A 43 -10.66 12.02 -2.10
C SER A 43 -9.55 11.29 -2.86
N LEU A 44 -8.43 11.12 -2.20
CA LEU A 44 -7.39 10.22 -2.66
C LEU A 44 -7.71 8.82 -2.13
N ARG A 45 -7.94 7.88 -3.05
CA ARG A 45 -8.05 6.46 -2.71
C ARG A 45 -6.70 5.80 -2.91
N LEU A 46 -6.21 5.19 -1.87
CA LEU A 46 -4.92 4.52 -1.84
C LEU A 46 -5.08 3.11 -1.33
N SER A 47 -4.58 2.16 -2.10
CA SER A 47 -4.43 0.79 -1.65
C SER A 47 -3.12 0.20 -2.16
N MET A 48 -2.55 -0.70 -1.39
CA MET A 48 -1.42 -1.52 -1.85
C MET A 48 -1.71 -2.98 -1.53
N GLU A 49 -1.27 -3.86 -2.41
CA GLU A 49 -1.53 -5.28 -2.28
C GLU A 49 -0.38 -6.13 -2.80
N ILE A 50 -0.26 -7.33 -2.25
CA ILE A 50 0.59 -8.40 -2.77
C ILE A 50 -0.29 -9.62 -2.98
N THR A 51 -0.27 -10.18 -4.18
CA THR A 51 -1.02 -11.40 -4.52
C THR A 51 -0.03 -12.50 -4.87
N MET A 52 -0.19 -13.64 -4.22
CA MET A 52 0.69 -14.81 -4.42
C MET A 52 -0.09 -16.11 -4.23
N THR A 53 0.46 -17.19 -4.76
CA THR A 53 0.02 -18.55 -4.44
C THR A 53 0.58 -19.06 -3.10
N ASP A 54 1.70 -18.50 -2.66
CA ASP A 54 2.33 -18.87 -1.39
C ASP A 54 1.70 -18.09 -0.23
N ARG A 55 0.77 -18.74 0.45
CA ARG A 55 0.08 -18.16 1.61
C ARG A 55 1.02 -17.91 2.78
N SER A 56 2.01 -18.78 2.99
CA SER A 56 2.90 -18.68 4.14
C SER A 56 3.75 -17.41 4.13
N VAL A 57 4.21 -17.00 2.95
CA VAL A 57 4.96 -15.74 2.79
C VAL A 57 4.07 -14.53 3.10
N LEU A 58 2.82 -14.54 2.61
CA LEU A 58 1.87 -13.44 2.89
C LEU A 58 1.46 -13.40 4.37
N MET A 59 1.34 -14.54 5.02
CA MET A 59 1.14 -14.59 6.47
C MET A 59 2.30 -13.95 7.23
N TRP A 60 3.51 -14.27 6.84
CA TRP A 60 4.70 -13.66 7.43
C TRP A 60 4.74 -12.15 7.21
N VAL A 61 4.41 -11.66 6.00
CA VAL A 61 4.31 -10.23 5.71
C VAL A 61 3.28 -9.56 6.64
N HIS A 62 2.10 -10.15 6.74
CA HIS A 62 1.02 -9.62 7.57
C HIS A 62 1.42 -9.55 9.06
N GLU A 63 2.01 -10.61 9.57
CA GLU A 63 2.48 -10.67 10.96
C GLU A 63 3.61 -9.67 11.22
N THR A 64 4.56 -9.57 10.29
CA THR A 64 5.72 -8.68 10.41
C THR A 64 5.29 -7.21 10.40
N LEU A 65 4.43 -6.82 9.45
CA LEU A 65 3.96 -5.44 9.32
C LEU A 65 2.91 -5.06 10.37
N GLY A 66 2.11 -6.02 10.81
CA GLY A 66 1.04 -5.78 11.79
C GLY A 66 -0.15 -4.99 11.25
N VAL A 67 -0.20 -4.74 9.95
CA VAL A 67 -1.28 -4.00 9.27
C VAL A 67 -1.76 -4.75 8.04
N GLY A 68 -2.94 -4.38 7.55
CA GLY A 68 -3.53 -5.00 6.38
C GLY A 68 -4.39 -6.22 6.70
N THR A 69 -4.92 -6.81 5.64
CA THR A 69 -5.75 -8.03 5.72
C THR A 69 -5.23 -9.06 4.74
N LEU A 70 -5.29 -10.32 5.15
CA LEU A 70 -4.95 -11.47 4.32
C LEU A 70 -6.23 -12.24 4.00
N ALA A 71 -6.52 -12.42 2.71
CA ALA A 71 -7.71 -13.14 2.26
C ALA A 71 -7.42 -13.97 1.01
N PRO A 72 -8.18 -15.04 0.78
CA PRO A 72 -8.16 -15.73 -0.50
C PRO A 72 -8.62 -14.79 -1.62
N LYS A 73 -7.94 -14.86 -2.77
CA LYS A 73 -8.33 -14.13 -3.96
C LYS A 73 -9.03 -15.08 -4.93
N LYS A 74 -10.23 -14.72 -5.38
CA LYS A 74 -10.94 -15.50 -6.40
C LYS A 74 -10.20 -15.42 -7.73
N VAL A 75 -9.89 -16.59 -8.30
CA VAL A 75 -9.33 -16.72 -9.64
C VAL A 75 -10.43 -17.23 -10.55
N LYS A 76 -10.75 -16.47 -11.60
CA LYS A 76 -11.76 -16.86 -12.58
C LYS A 76 -11.12 -17.67 -13.71
N GLY A 77 -11.85 -18.67 -14.21
CA GLY A 77 -11.45 -19.47 -15.35
C GLY A 77 -10.65 -20.72 -15.01
N LYS A 78 -10.23 -21.41 -16.04
CA LYS A 78 -9.44 -22.64 -15.98
C LYS A 78 -8.24 -22.52 -16.91
N ARG A 79 -7.21 -23.33 -16.68
CA ARG A 79 -6.08 -23.44 -17.60
C ARG A 79 -6.55 -24.03 -18.94
N VAL A 80 -5.70 -23.88 -19.95
CA VAL A 80 -5.98 -24.41 -21.30
C VAL A 80 -6.27 -25.92 -21.30
N ASP A 81 -5.64 -26.66 -20.38
CA ASP A 81 -5.84 -28.11 -20.20
C ASP A 81 -7.11 -28.47 -19.39
N GLY A 82 -7.91 -27.48 -18.98
CA GLY A 82 -9.15 -27.68 -18.22
C GLY A 82 -8.98 -27.77 -16.71
N THR A 83 -7.73 -27.75 -16.19
CA THR A 83 -7.47 -27.76 -14.75
C THR A 83 -7.69 -26.39 -14.13
N PRO A 84 -8.13 -26.30 -12.85
CA PRO A 84 -8.27 -25.02 -12.19
C PRO A 84 -6.90 -24.38 -11.92
N TYR A 85 -6.87 -23.04 -11.92
CA TYR A 85 -5.70 -22.32 -11.47
C TYR A 85 -5.40 -22.58 -9.99
N LEU A 86 -4.12 -22.49 -9.61
CA LEU A 86 -3.73 -22.56 -8.22
C LEU A 86 -4.45 -21.49 -7.40
N LYS A 87 -4.83 -21.84 -6.16
CA LYS A 87 -5.45 -20.91 -5.24
C LYS A 87 -4.49 -19.75 -4.95
N GLN A 88 -4.99 -18.52 -5.08
CA GLN A 88 -4.23 -17.32 -4.79
C GLN A 88 -4.72 -16.66 -3.50
N TYR A 89 -3.80 -15.94 -2.88
CA TYR A 89 -4.05 -15.18 -1.65
C TYR A 89 -3.61 -13.74 -1.88
N ARG A 90 -4.24 -12.82 -1.16
CA ARG A 90 -3.96 -11.40 -1.25
C ARG A 90 -3.81 -10.81 0.14
N TRP A 91 -2.66 -10.17 0.37
CA TRP A 91 -2.49 -9.22 1.46
C TRP A 91 -2.75 -7.83 0.90
N ARG A 92 -3.54 -7.04 1.61
CA ARG A 92 -3.93 -5.69 1.18
C ARG A 92 -4.01 -4.76 2.36
N CYS A 93 -3.54 -3.52 2.18
CA CYS A 93 -3.77 -2.42 3.11
C CYS A 93 -4.16 -1.16 2.36
N THR A 94 -4.73 -0.20 3.08
CA THR A 94 -5.32 1.00 2.50
C THR A 94 -4.95 2.24 3.31
N PHE A 95 -5.02 3.41 2.68
CA PHE A 95 -4.88 4.72 3.30
C PHE A 95 -3.64 4.84 4.19
N GLN A 96 -3.80 5.17 5.47
CA GLN A 96 -2.69 5.38 6.39
C GLN A 96 -1.83 4.14 6.62
N ASP A 97 -2.41 2.95 6.58
CA ASP A 97 -1.65 1.70 6.68
C ASP A 97 -0.74 1.52 5.46
N ALA A 98 -1.22 1.87 4.28
CA ALA A 98 -0.40 1.87 3.07
C ALA A 98 0.74 2.90 3.15
N TYR A 99 0.46 4.08 3.66
CA TYR A 99 1.50 5.07 3.94
C TYR A 99 2.56 4.53 4.93
N TYR A 100 2.12 3.93 6.01
CA TYR A 100 3.02 3.30 6.99
C TYR A 100 3.95 2.27 6.35
N VAL A 101 3.41 1.37 5.54
CA VAL A 101 4.20 0.36 4.84
C VAL A 101 5.16 1.02 3.83
N CYS A 102 4.69 1.99 3.07
CA CYS A 102 5.56 2.75 2.15
C CYS A 102 6.73 3.41 2.90
N ALA A 103 6.47 4.00 4.04
CA ALA A 103 7.51 4.62 4.86
C ALA A 103 8.53 3.61 5.39
N LEU A 104 8.13 2.37 5.63
CA LEU A 104 9.04 1.31 6.05
C LEU A 104 9.93 0.79 4.93
N ILE A 105 9.39 0.63 3.71
CA ILE A 105 10.06 -0.10 2.61
C ILE A 105 10.74 0.80 1.59
N TRP A 106 10.41 2.10 1.54
CA TRP A 106 10.89 2.99 0.48
C TRP A 106 12.43 3.05 0.33
N PRO A 107 13.25 2.94 1.39
CA PRO A 107 14.71 2.98 1.23
C PRO A 107 15.27 1.84 0.37
N TRP A 108 14.60 0.68 0.34
CA TRP A 108 15.02 -0.51 -0.39
C TRP A 108 14.23 -0.77 -1.67
N ALA A 109 13.18 -0.01 -1.94
CA ALA A 109 12.37 -0.19 -3.14
C ALA A 109 13.06 0.37 -4.39
N HIS A 110 12.80 -0.26 -5.52
CA HIS A 110 13.31 0.14 -6.83
C HIS A 110 12.20 0.31 -7.85
N THR A 111 11.59 -0.77 -8.29
CA THR A 111 10.57 -0.75 -9.36
C THR A 111 9.33 0.04 -8.96
N LYS A 112 8.86 -0.13 -7.74
CA LYS A 112 7.66 0.55 -7.23
C LYS A 112 7.97 1.91 -6.58
N LEU A 113 9.24 2.28 -6.54
CA LEU A 113 9.68 3.50 -5.87
C LEU A 113 8.94 4.77 -6.31
N PRO A 114 8.71 5.04 -7.62
CA PRO A 114 8.00 6.26 -8.01
C PRO A 114 6.60 6.37 -7.40
N LYS A 115 5.85 5.27 -7.34
CA LYS A 115 4.52 5.25 -6.71
C LYS A 115 4.60 5.37 -5.19
N ILE A 116 5.58 4.69 -4.57
CA ILE A 116 5.84 4.81 -3.12
C ILE A 116 6.15 6.25 -2.74
N GLN A 117 6.99 6.92 -3.53
CA GLN A 117 7.30 8.33 -3.32
C GLN A 117 6.07 9.23 -3.42
N ARG A 118 5.20 8.98 -4.38
CA ARG A 118 3.93 9.74 -4.51
C ARG A 118 3.06 9.59 -3.26
N VAL A 119 2.97 8.40 -2.70
CA VAL A 119 2.24 8.13 -1.45
C VAL A 119 2.84 8.92 -0.30
N ILE A 120 4.15 8.82 -0.13
CA ILE A 120 4.86 9.48 0.97
C ILE A 120 4.76 11.00 0.85
N GLU A 121 4.95 11.55 -0.34
CA GLU A 121 4.83 12.99 -0.59
C GLU A 121 3.43 13.51 -0.27
N HIS A 122 2.39 12.77 -0.66
CA HIS A 122 1.02 13.14 -0.35
C HIS A 122 0.78 13.26 1.16
N TYR A 123 1.17 12.25 1.92
CA TYR A 123 0.99 12.24 3.37
C TYR A 123 1.97 13.18 4.10
N THR A 124 3.17 13.35 3.57
CA THR A 124 4.14 14.32 4.11
C THR A 124 3.63 15.75 3.94
N ASN A 125 3.02 16.09 2.80
CA ASN A 125 2.40 17.40 2.60
C ASN A 125 1.23 17.64 3.56
N VAL A 126 0.46 16.61 3.88
CA VAL A 126 -0.57 16.68 4.92
C VAL A 126 0.08 16.89 6.28
N ALA A 127 1.13 16.14 6.60
CA ALA A 127 1.87 16.22 7.86
C ALA A 127 2.63 17.55 8.03
N LEU A 128 3.12 18.16 6.95
CA LEU A 128 3.76 19.48 6.98
C LEU A 128 2.82 20.57 7.50
N LYS A 129 1.54 20.46 7.24
CA LYS A 129 0.54 21.36 7.83
C LYS A 129 0.46 21.20 9.35
N ASP A 130 0.82 20.03 9.84
CA ASP A 130 0.83 19.67 11.27
C ASP A 130 2.24 19.71 11.88
N ASN A 131 3.25 20.22 11.16
CA ASN A 131 4.65 20.32 11.57
C ASN A 131 5.30 18.99 12.00
N VAL A 132 5.03 17.90 11.30
CA VAL A 132 5.52 16.57 11.67
C VAL A 132 6.86 16.22 11.05
N ILE A 133 7.07 16.51 9.73
CA ILE A 133 8.32 16.21 9.00
C ILE A 133 8.46 17.11 7.78
N SER A 134 9.68 17.50 7.41
CA SER A 134 9.94 18.26 6.19
C SER A 134 10.31 17.37 5.01
N MET A 135 10.09 17.86 3.79
CA MET A 135 10.49 17.14 2.57
C MET A 135 12.01 17.01 2.45
N GLU A 136 12.75 17.99 2.94
CA GLU A 136 14.22 17.96 2.98
C GLU A 136 14.72 16.88 3.91
N GLU A 137 14.17 16.76 5.10
CA GLU A 137 14.51 15.69 6.05
C GLU A 137 14.22 14.31 5.46
N TYR A 138 13.07 14.15 4.82
CA TYR A 138 12.73 12.94 4.14
C TYR A 138 13.74 12.56 3.04
N LYS A 139 14.14 13.51 2.20
CA LYS A 139 15.12 13.30 1.13
C LYS A 139 16.50 12.96 1.67
N MET A 140 16.92 13.57 2.77
CA MET A 140 18.17 13.30 3.41
C MET A 140 18.23 11.87 3.96
N VAL A 141 17.23 11.46 4.70
CA VAL A 141 17.13 10.08 5.23
C VAL A 141 17.26 9.04 4.11
N ARG A 142 16.61 9.30 2.95
CA ARG A 142 16.70 8.41 1.81
C ARG A 142 18.13 8.29 1.24
N LYS A 143 18.87 9.40 1.17
CA LYS A 143 20.27 9.39 0.71
C LYS A 143 21.16 8.55 1.63
N ASP A 144 20.97 8.65 2.93
CA ASP A 144 21.78 7.97 3.93
C ASP A 144 21.55 6.46 3.95
N VAL A 145 20.37 5.99 3.57
CA VAL A 145 20.01 4.57 3.56
C VAL A 145 20.41 3.88 2.24
N ARG A 146 20.58 4.62 1.17
CA ARG A 146 21.03 4.14 -0.13
C ARG A 146 22.53 4.23 -0.26
#